data_a09ca2c4f3a83a49cabbba43ddeb634d
#
_entry.id   a09ca2c4f3a83a49cabbba43ddeb634d
#
_cell.length_a   1.000
_cell.length_b   1.000
_cell.length_c   1.000
_cell.angle_alpha   90.00
_cell.angle_beta   90.00
_cell.angle_gamma   90.00
#
_symmetry.space_group_name_H-M   'P 1'
#
loop_
_entity.id
_entity.type
_entity.pdbx_description
1 polymer ?
#
loop_
_entity_poly.entity_id
_entity_poly.type
_entity_poly.pdbx_seq_one_letter_code
_entity_poly.pdbx_strand_id
1 'polypeptide(L)'
;MKLLRFAQNLLIEAIKSKCMNFQRIIILSFLLILSIGVKAQRNGVRYGSKGYSETINKGKDSFTRLVEKVWFEIKKENIYIKGDSALYYDKQGIMIVFGDVTITKNDSIDITSKRLNYYVTENKAELRNNVVYDDGDMRMTTNYLDYYMNSEDGHFFNGGKLVDGETTLIAEEGYVVNAEDLIKFYEDVDLTNPEYQLLTDTLFYHRTTKIATTYGPTKTIMKNGEVVDADKGGKFYTDKKNAQYTAGKITTESYEIFGDNLFFDDLRQESRAQGNVKVISEENNIIILGNEAATKKEEGITKIWGNPVLKQAVENDTLYLSADTLISIDSEYDSLSRLLAFNNVKIFKSDMQGVSDSMAYMLQDSMIFFYKDPILWSEGNQIVADTISMEIKNGKMDKLNMRNKAFTINQDTVSNFNQIKGRNMTAYLKNDEMDKILVEGNGESIYFAVDENTLELIGMNKVLCSSMKIQFLNGEMNDITFYKDPEGRFIPPHEIEEPETRLKDFKWHIEKKPTKIEVLGKHANKEQILEDDKAVLPDDVKLETENKRP
;
A
#
# COMPACT_ATOMS: atom_id res chain seq x y z
N MET A 1 48.08 -51.31 10.22
CA MET A 1 47.50 -50.81 11.49
C MET A 1 48.52 -50.21 12.48
N LYS A 2 49.77 -50.66 12.54
CA LYS A 2 50.79 -50.11 13.44
C LYS A 2 51.36 -48.75 13.01
N LEU A 3 51.47 -48.50 11.71
CA LEU A 3 51.97 -47.20 11.15
C LEU A 3 51.00 -46.02 11.34
N LEU A 4 49.65 -46.26 11.30
CA LEU A 4 48.65 -45.24 11.53
C LEU A 4 48.61 -44.75 12.99
N ARG A 5 48.83 -45.66 13.97
CA ARG A 5 48.90 -45.29 15.40
C ARG A 5 50.19 -44.51 15.74
N PHE A 6 51.30 -44.76 15.05
CA PHE A 6 52.52 -44.02 15.25
C PHE A 6 52.42 -42.57 14.71
N ALA A 7 51.78 -42.42 13.54
CA ALA A 7 51.52 -41.07 12.98
C ALA A 7 50.52 -40.26 13.83
N GLN A 8 49.50 -40.90 14.39
CA GLN A 8 48.57 -40.19 15.28
C GLN A 8 49.22 -39.74 16.59
N ASN A 9 50.12 -40.55 17.18
CA ASN A 9 50.80 -40.15 18.40
C ASN A 9 51.79 -39.00 18.17
N LEU A 10 52.51 -38.97 17.04
CA LEU A 10 53.38 -37.85 16.67
C LEU A 10 52.63 -36.57 16.44
N LEU A 11 51.39 -36.67 15.83
CA LEU A 11 50.54 -35.48 15.61
C LEU A 11 49.97 -34.92 16.92
N ILE A 12 49.65 -35.77 17.87
CA ILE A 12 49.13 -35.38 19.19
C ILE A 12 50.26 -34.72 20.04
N GLU A 13 51.50 -35.23 19.98
CA GLU A 13 52.64 -34.61 20.67
C GLU A 13 53.01 -33.23 20.04
N ALA A 14 52.94 -33.11 18.70
CA ALA A 14 53.21 -31.85 18.03
C ALA A 14 52.14 -30.79 18.34
N ILE A 15 50.87 -31.20 18.48
CA ILE A 15 49.77 -30.31 18.86
C ILE A 15 49.89 -29.89 20.33
N LYS A 16 50.25 -30.81 21.25
CA LYS A 16 50.50 -30.48 22.67
C LYS A 16 51.64 -29.50 22.85
N SER A 17 52.74 -29.66 22.10
CA SER A 17 53.89 -28.78 22.15
C SER A 17 53.56 -27.35 21.61
N LYS A 18 52.81 -27.25 20.54
CA LYS A 18 52.31 -25.96 20.03
C LYS A 18 51.33 -25.26 20.97
N CYS A 19 50.42 -26.02 21.60
CA CYS A 19 49.48 -25.47 22.58
C CYS A 19 50.17 -24.95 23.83
N MET A 20 51.22 -25.65 24.32
CA MET A 20 51.98 -25.25 25.50
C MET A 20 52.84 -24.01 25.24
N ASN A 21 53.39 -23.86 24.02
CA ASN A 21 54.10 -22.64 23.62
C ASN A 21 53.15 -21.46 23.40
N PHE A 22 51.97 -21.69 22.89
CA PHE A 22 50.94 -20.66 22.72
C PHE A 22 50.41 -20.13 24.06
N GLN A 23 50.16 -21.01 25.05
CA GLN A 23 49.83 -20.60 26.41
C GLN A 23 50.96 -19.80 27.10
N ARG A 24 52.23 -20.17 26.90
CA ARG A 24 53.36 -19.40 27.45
C ARG A 24 53.48 -18.03 26.79
N ILE A 25 53.21 -17.89 25.49
CA ILE A 25 53.23 -16.60 24.78
C ILE A 25 52.06 -15.73 25.27
N ILE A 26 50.87 -16.28 25.51
CA ILE A 26 49.72 -15.53 26.07
C ILE A 26 50.02 -15.07 27.50
N ILE A 27 50.62 -15.91 28.36
CA ILE A 27 51.00 -15.52 29.74
C ILE A 27 52.09 -14.49 29.74
N LEU A 28 53.09 -14.57 28.85
CA LEU A 28 54.13 -13.54 28.71
C LEU A 28 53.58 -12.21 28.16
N SER A 29 52.64 -12.27 27.21
CA SER A 29 51.95 -11.07 26.70
C SER A 29 51.07 -10.41 27.75
N PHE A 30 50.40 -11.20 28.60
CA PHE A 30 49.58 -10.69 29.71
C PHE A 30 50.47 -10.06 30.83
N LEU A 31 51.67 -10.62 31.11
CA LEU A 31 52.64 -10.04 32.04
C LEU A 31 53.32 -8.78 31.49
N LEU A 32 53.51 -8.68 30.17
CA LEU A 32 54.02 -7.47 29.55
C LEU A 32 53.01 -6.32 29.53
N ILE A 33 51.69 -6.62 29.44
CA ILE A 33 50.60 -5.63 29.51
C ILE A 33 50.44 -5.08 30.93
N LEU A 34 50.76 -5.88 31.97
CA LEU A 34 50.71 -5.44 33.36
C LEU A 34 51.90 -4.55 33.78
N SER A 35 52.95 -4.45 32.98
CA SER A 35 54.12 -3.61 33.27
C SER A 35 54.10 -2.25 32.55
N ILE A 36 53.10 -1.97 31.72
CA ILE A 36 52.86 -0.62 31.24
C ILE A 36 52.20 0.13 32.38
N GLY A 37 53.00 0.67 33.25
CA GLY A 37 52.55 1.64 34.23
C GLY A 37 51.86 2.76 33.47
N VAL A 38 50.54 2.82 33.58
CA VAL A 38 49.76 3.96 33.13
C VAL A 38 50.29 5.15 33.93
N LYS A 39 51.27 5.85 33.36
CA LYS A 39 51.53 7.21 33.76
C LYS A 39 50.24 7.94 33.43
N ALA A 40 49.46 8.23 34.46
CA ALA A 40 48.38 9.19 34.37
C ALA A 40 48.98 10.49 33.86
N GLN A 41 48.97 10.67 32.55
CA GLN A 41 49.42 11.90 31.93
C GLN A 41 48.36 12.91 32.34
N ARG A 42 48.70 13.84 33.25
CA ARG A 42 47.85 14.98 33.57
C ARG A 42 47.56 15.67 32.24
N ASN A 43 46.33 15.55 31.79
CA ASN A 43 45.86 16.24 30.58
C ASN A 43 46.04 17.73 30.90
N GLY A 44 46.98 18.39 30.24
CA GLY A 44 47.30 19.78 30.53
C GLY A 44 46.12 20.67 30.09
N VAL A 45 45.27 21.01 31.02
CA VAL A 45 44.24 22.02 30.84
C VAL A 45 44.86 23.38 31.09
N ARG A 46 44.82 24.26 30.10
CA ARG A 46 45.16 25.69 30.29
C ARG A 46 43.85 26.46 30.50
N TYR A 47 43.90 27.42 31.42
CA TYR A 47 42.73 28.25 31.70
C TYR A 47 43.14 29.68 32.09
N GLY A 48 42.18 30.60 31.98
CA GLY A 48 42.35 31.97 32.41
C GLY A 48 41.02 32.74 32.45
N SER A 49 41.11 33.97 32.90
CA SER A 49 40.01 34.93 32.91
C SER A 49 40.51 36.34 32.63
N LYS A 50 39.63 37.26 32.22
CA LYS A 50 39.95 38.68 32.09
C LYS A 50 39.83 39.43 33.43
N GLY A 51 39.00 38.94 34.35
CA GLY A 51 38.86 39.50 35.69
C GLY A 51 39.86 38.90 36.68
N TYR A 52 39.40 38.23 37.71
CA TYR A 52 40.24 37.62 38.71
C TYR A 52 40.00 36.12 38.86
N SER A 53 41.03 35.44 39.41
CA SER A 53 40.93 34.07 39.86
C SER A 53 41.23 33.93 41.34
N GLU A 54 40.44 33.10 42.03
CA GLU A 54 40.58 32.86 43.48
C GLU A 54 40.58 31.35 43.73
N THR A 55 41.59 30.84 44.43
CA THR A 55 41.62 29.41 44.79
C THR A 55 41.11 29.24 46.22
N ILE A 56 40.04 28.49 46.39
CA ILE A 56 39.39 28.20 47.66
C ILE A 56 39.77 26.80 48.12
N ASN A 57 40.57 26.70 49.20
CA ASN A 57 41.03 25.43 49.72
C ASN A 57 40.01 24.82 50.70
N LYS A 58 39.38 23.71 50.32
CA LYS A 58 38.42 22.94 51.14
C LYS A 58 38.78 21.43 51.15
N GLY A 59 40.06 21.10 51.29
CA GLY A 59 40.53 19.70 51.24
C GLY A 59 40.31 19.04 49.91
N LYS A 60 39.46 18.03 49.85
CA LYS A 60 39.13 17.34 48.60
C LYS A 60 38.27 18.19 47.64
N ASP A 61 37.47 19.11 48.19
CA ASP A 61 36.54 19.97 47.47
C ASP A 61 37.12 21.35 47.16
N SER A 62 38.46 21.46 47.09
CA SER A 62 39.14 22.69 46.68
C SER A 62 38.88 22.98 45.20
N PHE A 63 38.61 24.27 44.91
CA PHE A 63 38.33 24.72 43.54
C PHE A 63 38.94 26.10 43.28
N THR A 64 39.19 26.42 42.03
CA THR A 64 39.53 27.75 41.54
C THR A 64 38.28 28.39 40.95
N ARG A 65 37.87 29.52 41.48
CA ARG A 65 36.82 30.38 40.94
C ARG A 65 37.46 31.33 39.92
N LEU A 66 36.87 31.39 38.75
CA LEU A 66 37.27 32.29 37.66
C LEU A 66 36.09 33.22 37.36
N VAL A 67 36.38 34.49 37.17
CA VAL A 67 35.33 35.52 36.97
C VAL A 67 35.72 36.40 35.78
N GLU A 68 34.73 36.73 34.96
CA GLU A 68 34.80 37.59 33.79
C GLU A 68 35.58 37.01 32.61
N LYS A 69 34.82 36.63 31.55
CA LYS A 69 35.33 36.12 30.29
C LYS A 69 36.36 35.00 30.46
N VAL A 70 35.91 33.92 31.05
CA VAL A 70 36.76 32.75 31.35
C VAL A 70 36.99 31.92 30.09
N TRP A 71 38.11 31.23 30.06
CA TRP A 71 38.43 30.31 29.00
C TRP A 71 39.24 29.11 29.52
N PHE A 72 39.01 27.94 28.84
CA PHE A 72 39.76 26.72 29.02
C PHE A 72 40.23 26.20 27.67
N GLU A 73 41.45 25.67 27.59
CA GLU A 73 42.01 25.04 26.40
C GLU A 73 42.49 23.62 26.78
N ILE A 74 41.93 22.61 26.12
CA ILE A 74 42.34 21.21 26.25
C ILE A 74 43.04 20.83 24.95
N LYS A 75 44.36 21.09 24.93
CA LYS A 75 45.19 20.99 23.70
C LYS A 75 45.16 19.63 23.04
N LYS A 76 45.18 18.55 23.85
CA LYS A 76 45.18 17.18 23.33
C LYS A 76 43.96 16.85 22.52
N GLU A 77 42.82 17.41 22.89
CA GLU A 77 41.51 17.14 22.28
C GLU A 77 41.08 18.26 21.31
N ASN A 78 41.90 19.31 21.15
CA ASN A 78 41.58 20.52 20.38
C ASN A 78 40.23 21.13 20.76
N ILE A 79 40.00 21.23 22.08
CA ILE A 79 38.73 21.79 22.64
C ILE A 79 39.06 23.14 23.28
N TYR A 80 38.24 24.13 22.94
CA TYR A 80 38.30 25.46 23.52
C TYR A 80 36.94 25.83 24.12
N ILE A 81 36.88 26.12 25.44
CA ILE A 81 35.67 26.45 26.19
C ILE A 81 35.75 27.89 26.66
N LYS A 82 34.68 28.67 26.48
CA LYS A 82 34.52 30.04 26.99
C LYS A 82 33.24 30.14 27.84
N GLY A 83 33.18 31.17 28.66
CA GLY A 83 32.00 31.53 29.44
C GLY A 83 32.22 32.82 30.23
N ASP A 84 31.20 33.23 31.00
CA ASP A 84 31.29 34.43 31.83
C ASP A 84 32.02 34.16 33.13
N SER A 85 31.78 33.02 33.79
CA SER A 85 32.42 32.60 35.03
C SER A 85 32.56 31.09 35.11
N ALA A 86 33.46 30.61 35.97
CA ALA A 86 33.64 29.16 36.13
C ALA A 86 34.12 28.78 37.54
N LEU A 87 33.85 27.53 37.91
CA LEU A 87 34.43 26.82 39.03
C LEU A 87 35.20 25.64 38.49
N TYR A 88 36.53 25.62 38.77
CA TYR A 88 37.40 24.54 38.30
C TYR A 88 37.91 23.70 39.48
N TYR A 89 37.45 22.46 39.57
CA TYR A 89 37.88 21.45 40.54
C TYR A 89 39.02 20.60 39.97
N ASP A 90 40.24 21.14 40.02
CA ASP A 90 41.43 20.53 39.39
C ASP A 90 41.66 19.08 39.83
N LYS A 91 41.52 18.78 41.14
CA LYS A 91 41.72 17.43 41.68
C LYS A 91 40.66 16.41 41.20
N GLN A 92 39.47 16.87 40.90
CA GLN A 92 38.36 16.05 40.42
C GLN A 92 38.26 16.04 38.89
N GLY A 93 38.96 16.96 38.23
CA GLY A 93 38.86 17.13 36.78
C GLY A 93 37.50 17.62 36.30
N ILE A 94 36.83 18.49 37.10
CA ILE A 94 35.49 19.00 36.78
C ILE A 94 35.58 20.51 36.57
N MET A 95 35.00 20.99 35.46
CA MET A 95 34.81 22.40 35.16
C MET A 95 33.30 22.69 35.14
N ILE A 96 32.83 23.66 35.91
CA ILE A 96 31.48 24.16 35.86
C ILE A 96 31.54 25.57 35.30
N VAL A 97 31.01 25.79 34.11
CA VAL A 97 31.05 27.07 33.39
C VAL A 97 29.64 27.64 33.30
N PHE A 98 29.53 28.94 33.52
CA PHE A 98 28.24 29.66 33.55
C PHE A 98 28.29 30.86 32.62
N GLY A 99 27.08 31.27 32.18
CA GLY A 99 26.84 32.45 31.35
C GLY A 99 26.74 32.06 29.88
N ASP A 100 27.36 32.87 28.99
CA ASP A 100 27.38 32.56 27.57
C ASP A 100 28.47 31.54 27.25
N VAL A 101 28.15 30.27 27.55
CA VAL A 101 29.09 29.17 27.33
C VAL A 101 29.22 28.86 25.85
N THR A 102 30.46 28.72 25.37
CA THR A 102 30.77 28.22 24.03
C THR A 102 31.83 27.14 24.10
N ILE A 103 31.62 26.03 23.44
CA ILE A 103 32.60 24.99 23.19
C ILE A 103 32.89 24.96 21.69
N THR A 104 34.15 25.11 21.30
CA THR A 104 34.60 24.89 19.93
C THR A 104 35.53 23.68 19.91
N LYS A 105 35.28 22.74 19.01
CA LYS A 105 36.10 21.54 18.81
C LYS A 105 36.50 21.41 17.36
N ASN A 106 37.82 21.22 17.11
CA ASN A 106 38.39 21.02 15.77
C ASN A 106 38.03 22.13 14.76
N ASP A 107 37.71 23.33 15.22
CA ASP A 107 37.21 24.46 14.39
C ASP A 107 36.01 24.12 13.50
N SER A 108 35.30 23.03 13.77
CA SER A 108 34.16 22.54 12.95
C SER A 108 32.88 22.33 13.77
N ILE A 109 32.98 22.11 15.07
CA ILE A 109 31.83 21.91 15.94
C ILE A 109 31.77 23.05 16.95
N ASP A 110 30.65 23.77 16.96
CA ASP A 110 30.32 24.81 17.92
C ASP A 110 29.11 24.41 18.77
N ILE A 111 29.29 24.42 20.10
CA ILE A 111 28.19 24.14 21.01
C ILE A 111 28.04 25.32 21.97
N THR A 112 26.84 25.89 22.07
CA THR A 112 26.55 26.97 23.02
C THR A 112 25.51 26.55 24.05
N SER A 113 25.60 27.15 25.26
CA SER A 113 24.61 26.90 26.33
C SER A 113 24.70 28.00 27.41
N LYS A 114 23.82 27.94 28.41
CA LYS A 114 23.92 28.83 29.60
C LYS A 114 24.68 28.20 30.75
N ARG A 115 24.87 26.90 30.77
CA ARG A 115 25.61 26.18 31.78
C ARG A 115 26.24 24.93 31.18
N LEU A 116 27.48 24.66 31.57
CA LEU A 116 28.26 23.49 31.24
C LEU A 116 28.84 22.86 32.50
N ASN A 117 28.68 21.55 32.68
CA ASN A 117 29.55 20.73 33.52
C ASN A 117 30.44 19.90 32.58
N TYR A 118 31.74 20.11 32.62
CA TYR A 118 32.70 19.36 31.80
C TYR A 118 33.56 18.45 32.67
N TYR A 119 33.56 17.17 32.38
CA TYR A 119 34.29 16.13 33.06
C TYR A 119 35.55 15.76 32.24
N VAL A 120 36.71 16.26 32.62
CA VAL A 120 37.97 16.14 31.85
C VAL A 120 38.41 14.68 31.65
N THR A 121 38.21 13.85 32.68
CA THR A 121 38.61 12.43 32.62
C THR A 121 37.75 11.60 31.66
N GLU A 122 36.46 11.94 31.58
CA GLU A 122 35.50 11.24 30.77
C GLU A 122 35.35 11.86 29.38
N ASN A 123 35.90 13.07 29.19
CA ASN A 123 35.67 13.93 28.03
C ASN A 123 34.18 14.12 27.76
N LYS A 124 33.39 14.26 28.83
CA LYS A 124 31.93 14.44 28.80
C LYS A 124 31.56 15.89 29.10
N ALA A 125 30.70 16.47 28.29
CA ALA A 125 30.07 17.76 28.49
C ALA A 125 28.58 17.57 28.80
N GLU A 126 28.08 18.08 29.91
CA GLU A 126 26.68 18.21 30.25
C GLU A 126 26.28 19.67 30.07
N LEU A 127 25.55 19.95 28.98
CA LEU A 127 25.10 21.29 28.62
C LEU A 127 23.63 21.46 28.98
N ARG A 128 23.34 22.62 29.54
CA ARG A 128 21.98 22.90 30.07
C ARG A 128 21.55 24.32 29.71
N ASN A 129 20.28 24.44 29.37
CA ASN A 129 19.56 25.67 29.04
C ASN A 129 20.04 26.34 27.75
N ASN A 130 19.13 26.45 26.78
CA ASN A 130 19.37 27.05 25.47
C ASN A 130 20.59 26.46 24.76
N VAL A 131 20.69 25.14 24.72
CA VAL A 131 21.78 24.45 24.03
C VAL A 131 21.56 24.54 22.54
N VAL A 132 22.61 24.93 21.81
CA VAL A 132 22.67 24.88 20.35
C VAL A 132 23.95 24.13 19.98
N TYR A 133 23.81 23.06 19.23
CA TYR A 133 24.88 22.31 18.58
C TYR A 133 24.86 22.64 17.09
N ASP A 134 26.02 22.93 16.52
CA ASP A 134 26.17 23.25 15.11
C ASP A 134 27.50 22.65 14.61
N ASP A 135 27.44 21.79 13.58
CA ASP A 135 28.60 21.19 12.93
C ASP A 135 28.80 21.66 11.48
N GLY A 136 28.01 22.64 11.05
CA GLY A 136 28.00 23.21 9.70
C GLY A 136 27.03 22.51 8.74
N ASP A 137 26.74 21.24 8.95
CA ASP A 137 25.78 20.46 8.14
C ASP A 137 24.41 20.42 8.81
N MET A 138 24.38 20.23 10.13
CA MET A 138 23.13 20.20 10.90
C MET A 138 23.20 21.11 12.12
N ARG A 139 22.03 21.58 12.54
CA ARG A 139 21.85 22.40 13.73
C ARG A 139 20.82 21.78 14.66
N MET A 140 21.22 21.50 15.91
CA MET A 140 20.31 21.00 16.94
C MET A 140 20.12 22.03 18.06
N THR A 141 18.90 22.16 18.55
CA THR A 141 18.53 23.00 19.70
C THR A 141 17.79 22.17 20.74
N THR A 142 18.19 22.29 22.01
CA THR A 142 17.57 21.61 23.13
C THR A 142 17.83 22.37 24.44
N ASN A 143 17.25 21.92 25.54
CA ASN A 143 17.60 22.43 26.87
C ASN A 143 18.59 21.52 27.62
N TYR A 144 18.71 20.26 27.21
CA TYR A 144 19.53 19.27 27.88
C TYR A 144 20.30 18.45 26.85
N LEU A 145 21.64 18.58 26.85
CA LEU A 145 22.52 17.80 26.01
C LEU A 145 23.66 17.22 26.84
N ASP A 146 23.85 15.92 26.81
CA ASP A 146 25.06 15.24 27.24
C ASP A 146 25.85 14.85 26.00
N TYR A 147 27.10 15.33 25.91
CA TYR A 147 27.95 15.14 24.73
C TYR A 147 29.33 14.58 25.09
N TYR A 148 29.71 13.50 24.41
CA TYR A 148 30.99 12.83 24.63
C TYR A 148 32.01 13.25 23.54
N MET A 149 32.95 14.08 23.93
CA MET A 149 33.88 14.73 22.98
C MET A 149 34.76 13.76 22.17
N ASN A 150 35.07 12.58 22.70
CA ASN A 150 35.94 11.62 22.01
C ASN A 150 35.21 10.83 20.92
N SER A 151 34.03 10.34 21.23
CA SER A 151 33.20 9.57 20.29
C SER A 151 32.30 10.45 19.43
N GLU A 152 32.11 11.71 19.83
CA GLU A 152 31.17 12.65 19.24
C GLU A 152 29.72 12.14 19.34
N ASP A 153 29.47 11.30 20.35
CA ASP A 153 28.12 10.85 20.67
C ASP A 153 27.37 11.91 21.48
N GLY A 154 26.09 12.04 21.25
CA GLY A 154 25.22 12.99 21.95
C GLY A 154 23.94 12.34 22.44
N HIS A 155 23.43 12.85 23.57
CA HIS A 155 22.11 12.49 24.07
C HIS A 155 21.38 13.77 24.49
N PHE A 156 20.30 14.11 23.80
CA PHE A 156 19.38 15.17 24.21
C PHE A 156 18.10 14.58 24.77
N PHE A 157 17.48 15.29 25.71
CA PHE A 157 16.24 14.87 26.37
C PHE A 157 15.41 16.07 26.82
N ASN A 158 14.12 15.84 27.13
CA ASN A 158 13.12 16.87 27.44
C ASN A 158 12.92 17.86 26.27
N GLY A 159 12.80 17.32 25.08
CA GLY A 159 12.57 18.03 23.85
C GLY A 159 13.85 18.50 23.13
N GLY A 160 13.89 18.24 21.82
CA GLY A 160 14.94 18.68 20.92
C GLY A 160 14.44 18.92 19.51
N LYS A 161 15.06 19.87 18.82
CA LYS A 161 14.81 20.17 17.42
C LYS A 161 16.11 20.09 16.65
N LEU A 162 16.12 19.29 15.59
CA LEU A 162 17.22 19.17 14.63
C LEU A 162 16.78 19.74 13.28
N VAL A 163 17.68 20.48 12.63
CA VAL A 163 17.50 21.00 11.27
C VAL A 163 18.68 20.55 10.42
N ASP A 164 18.39 19.83 9.33
CA ASP A 164 19.36 19.37 8.30
C ASP A 164 18.79 19.81 6.93
N GLY A 165 19.35 20.85 6.34
CA GLY A 165 18.85 21.47 5.13
C GLY A 165 17.40 21.95 5.28
N GLU A 166 16.48 21.45 4.45
CA GLU A 166 15.06 21.78 4.48
C GLU A 166 14.26 20.87 5.44
N THR A 167 14.91 19.87 6.04
CA THR A 167 14.26 18.91 6.95
C THR A 167 14.36 19.41 8.39
N THR A 168 13.24 19.47 9.08
CA THR A 168 13.15 19.70 10.52
C THR A 168 12.67 18.42 11.20
N LEU A 169 13.32 18.06 12.30
CA LEU A 169 12.97 16.91 13.11
C LEU A 169 12.85 17.32 14.57
N ILE A 170 11.74 16.99 15.21
CA ILE A 170 11.43 17.27 16.62
C ILE A 170 11.19 15.94 17.31
N ALA A 171 11.67 15.78 18.55
CA ALA A 171 11.41 14.60 19.38
C ALA A 171 11.63 14.96 20.85
N GLU A 172 11.08 14.19 21.77
CA GLU A 172 11.31 14.37 23.21
C GLU A 172 12.72 13.90 23.62
N GLU A 173 13.23 12.85 22.99
CA GLU A 173 14.55 12.29 23.29
C GLU A 173 15.28 11.87 22.01
N GLY A 174 16.63 12.01 22.00
CA GLY A 174 17.41 11.53 20.87
C GLY A 174 18.87 11.29 21.18
N TYR A 175 19.45 10.34 20.42
CA TYR A 175 20.84 9.89 20.55
C TYR A 175 21.57 10.05 19.21
N VAL A 176 22.66 10.78 19.20
CA VAL A 176 23.63 10.78 18.11
C VAL A 176 24.64 9.69 18.39
N VAL A 177 24.74 8.69 17.52
CA VAL A 177 25.71 7.57 17.61
C VAL A 177 26.65 7.70 16.43
N ASN A 178 27.75 8.43 16.63
CA ASN A 178 28.64 8.83 15.55
C ASN A 178 29.32 7.63 14.87
N ALA A 179 29.73 6.61 15.66
CA ALA A 179 30.34 5.39 15.12
C ALA A 179 29.41 4.59 14.18
N GLU A 180 28.10 4.73 14.31
CA GLU A 180 27.07 4.10 13.46
C GLU A 180 26.59 5.05 12.36
N ASP A 181 27.02 6.31 12.35
CA ASP A 181 26.52 7.39 11.50
C ASP A 181 24.98 7.57 11.61
N LEU A 182 24.46 7.41 12.81
CA LEU A 182 23.04 7.25 13.08
C LEU A 182 22.57 8.26 14.14
N ILE A 183 21.37 8.83 13.92
CA ILE A 183 20.64 9.57 14.93
C ILE A 183 19.35 8.81 15.22
N LYS A 184 19.09 8.52 16.49
CA LYS A 184 17.91 7.81 16.98
C LYS A 184 17.03 8.81 17.71
N PHE A 185 15.76 8.86 17.36
CA PHE A 185 14.74 9.74 17.96
C PHE A 185 13.63 8.90 18.56
N TYR A 186 13.16 9.32 19.72
CA TYR A 186 12.14 8.63 20.49
C TYR A 186 11.14 9.63 21.05
N GLU A 187 9.89 9.17 21.17
CA GLU A 187 8.75 9.87 21.75
C GLU A 187 8.35 11.13 20.96
N ASP A 188 7.12 11.13 20.46
CA ASP A 188 6.49 12.24 19.72
C ASP A 188 7.35 12.80 18.57
N VAL A 189 7.89 11.88 17.73
CA VAL A 189 8.76 12.26 16.63
C VAL A 189 7.95 12.88 15.50
N ASP A 190 8.28 14.13 15.15
CA ASP A 190 7.74 14.89 14.01
C ASP A 190 8.90 15.25 13.05
N LEU A 191 8.92 14.61 11.88
CA LEU A 191 9.81 14.96 10.79
C LEU A 191 9.01 15.71 9.73
N THR A 192 9.38 16.95 9.47
CA THR A 192 8.73 17.82 8.49
C THR A 192 9.74 18.27 7.44
N ASN A 193 9.39 18.14 6.16
CA ASN A 193 10.10 18.71 5.03
C ASN A 193 9.08 19.37 4.06
N PRO A 194 9.50 20.00 2.94
CA PRO A 194 8.58 20.65 2.02
C PRO A 194 7.53 19.76 1.35
N GLU A 195 7.74 18.44 1.31
CA GLU A 195 6.89 17.50 0.59
C GLU A 195 5.94 16.73 1.51
N TYR A 196 6.35 16.47 2.76
CA TYR A 196 5.54 15.71 3.71
C TYR A 196 5.87 16.03 5.17
N GLN A 197 4.92 15.69 6.06
CA GLN A 197 5.10 15.57 7.49
C GLN A 197 4.97 14.10 7.89
N LEU A 198 5.88 13.60 8.72
CA LEU A 198 5.89 12.23 9.22
C LEU A 198 5.83 12.24 10.74
N LEU A 199 4.85 11.55 11.29
CA LEU A 199 4.60 11.41 12.73
C LEU A 199 4.80 9.95 13.12
N THR A 200 5.60 9.70 14.15
CA THR A 200 5.89 8.35 14.67
C THR A 200 6.41 8.42 16.10
N ASP A 201 6.49 7.29 16.78
CA ASP A 201 7.10 7.21 18.11
C ASP A 201 8.62 7.01 18.06
N THR A 202 9.11 6.29 17.07
CA THR A 202 10.54 5.95 16.95
C THR A 202 11.02 6.09 15.52
N LEU A 203 12.10 6.88 15.33
CA LEU A 203 12.73 7.12 14.05
C LEU A 203 14.26 7.04 14.15
N PHE A 204 14.90 6.30 13.25
CA PHE A 204 16.36 6.22 13.10
C PHE A 204 16.76 6.86 11.78
N TYR A 205 17.64 7.85 11.82
CA TYR A 205 18.10 8.59 10.66
C TYR A 205 19.59 8.35 10.43
N HIS A 206 19.91 7.80 9.27
CA HIS A 206 21.29 7.56 8.85
C HIS A 206 21.80 8.77 8.04
N ARG A 207 22.75 9.50 8.55
CA ARG A 207 23.18 10.81 8.02
C ARG A 207 23.79 10.74 6.62
N THR A 208 24.70 9.79 6.36
CA THR A 208 25.38 9.65 5.06
C THR A 208 24.45 9.11 3.98
N THR A 209 23.65 8.07 4.30
CA THR A 209 22.75 7.47 3.30
C THR A 209 21.44 8.21 3.14
N LYS A 210 21.15 9.19 4.01
CA LYS A 210 19.91 9.96 4.05
C LYS A 210 18.67 9.07 4.10
N ILE A 211 18.77 7.97 4.87
CA ILE A 211 17.65 7.03 5.08
C ILE A 211 17.08 7.24 6.48
N ALA A 212 15.80 7.58 6.55
CA ALA A 212 15.01 7.53 7.78
C ALA A 212 14.27 6.18 7.84
N THR A 213 14.33 5.51 8.98
CA THR A 213 13.58 4.26 9.24
C THR A 213 12.71 4.46 10.47
N THR A 214 11.42 4.23 10.33
CA THR A 214 10.47 4.29 11.45
C THR A 214 10.12 2.89 11.94
N TYR A 215 9.77 2.78 13.21
CA TYR A 215 9.40 1.54 13.88
C TYR A 215 8.05 1.71 14.58
N GLY A 216 7.11 0.80 14.30
CA GLY A 216 5.74 0.89 14.81
C GLY A 216 4.85 1.84 13.99
N PRO A 217 3.69 2.25 14.54
CA PRO A 217 2.74 3.08 13.82
C PRO A 217 3.38 4.38 13.32
N THR A 218 3.15 4.67 12.05
CA THR A 218 3.72 5.85 11.37
C THR A 218 2.66 6.46 10.49
N LYS A 219 2.42 7.76 10.67
CA LYS A 219 1.52 8.54 9.84
C LYS A 219 2.31 9.53 9.01
N THR A 220 2.12 9.50 7.70
CA THR A 220 2.72 10.47 6.77
C THR A 220 1.63 11.27 6.10
N ILE A 221 1.73 12.59 6.16
CA ILE A 221 0.79 13.53 5.54
C ILE A 221 1.55 14.19 4.39
N MET A 222 1.15 13.89 3.16
CA MET A 222 1.75 14.45 1.95
C MET A 222 1.24 15.87 1.69
N LYS A 223 2.02 16.69 1.02
CA LYS A 223 1.66 18.07 0.62
C LYS A 223 0.37 18.16 -0.20
N ASN A 224 0.07 17.12 -0.98
CA ASN A 224 -1.13 17.03 -1.81
C ASN A 224 -2.38 16.57 -1.03
N GLY A 225 -2.29 16.40 0.30
CA GLY A 225 -3.39 15.97 1.17
C GLY A 225 -3.54 14.46 1.33
N GLU A 226 -2.78 13.65 0.60
CA GLU A 226 -2.77 12.20 0.81
C GLU A 226 -2.20 11.85 2.17
N VAL A 227 -2.78 10.86 2.82
CA VAL A 227 -2.34 10.35 4.13
C VAL A 227 -1.96 8.88 4.00
N VAL A 228 -0.79 8.54 4.53
CA VAL A 228 -0.36 7.14 4.67
C VAL A 228 -0.30 6.79 6.14
N ASP A 229 -1.07 5.81 6.54
CA ASP A 229 -1.02 5.20 7.88
C ASP A 229 -0.39 3.82 7.75
N ALA A 230 0.78 3.61 8.35
CA ALA A 230 1.50 2.33 8.36
C ALA A 230 1.57 1.75 9.77
N ASP A 231 1.18 0.50 9.96
CA ASP A 231 1.14 -0.14 11.28
C ASP A 231 2.54 -0.52 11.79
N LYS A 232 3.47 -0.82 10.87
CA LYS A 232 4.80 -1.34 11.19
C LYS A 232 5.94 -0.43 10.75
N GLY A 233 5.61 0.82 10.44
CA GLY A 233 6.58 1.81 10.02
C GLY A 233 7.03 1.67 8.56
N GLY A 234 8.19 2.26 8.27
CA GLY A 234 8.69 2.32 6.90
C GLY A 234 10.12 2.80 6.77
N LYS A 235 10.58 2.88 5.52
CA LYS A 235 11.87 3.46 5.14
C LYS A 235 11.66 4.60 4.16
N PHE A 236 12.30 5.71 4.43
CA PHE A 236 12.20 6.95 3.68
C PHE A 236 13.58 7.34 3.16
N TYR A 237 13.73 7.41 1.87
CA TYR A 237 14.96 7.83 1.19
C TYR A 237 14.82 9.32 0.87
N THR A 238 15.25 10.16 1.83
CA THR A 238 14.95 11.60 1.79
C THR A 238 15.60 12.33 0.61
N ASP A 239 16.75 11.85 0.13
CA ASP A 239 17.44 12.36 -1.06
C ASP A 239 16.80 11.91 -2.39
N LYS A 240 16.19 10.71 -2.42
CA LYS A 240 15.55 10.10 -3.60
C LYS A 240 14.06 10.36 -3.68
N LYS A 241 13.49 11.01 -2.67
CA LYS A 241 12.05 11.29 -2.55
C LYS A 241 11.19 10.04 -2.77
N ASN A 242 11.60 8.91 -2.20
CA ASN A 242 10.79 7.70 -2.24
C ASN A 242 10.65 7.08 -0.84
N ALA A 243 9.59 6.31 -0.65
CA ALA A 243 9.25 5.69 0.62
C ALA A 243 8.72 4.28 0.43
N GLN A 244 8.96 3.44 1.42
CA GLN A 244 8.41 2.10 1.54
C GLN A 244 7.80 1.94 2.93
N TYR A 245 6.53 1.54 3.00
CA TYR A 245 5.81 1.28 4.24
C TYR A 245 5.45 -0.19 4.35
N THR A 246 5.34 -0.68 5.57
CA THR A 246 4.97 -2.06 5.87
C THR A 246 3.64 -2.11 6.59
N ALA A 247 2.69 -2.88 6.04
CA ALA A 247 1.33 -3.04 6.53
C ALA A 247 0.64 -1.68 6.79
N GLY A 248 -0.14 -1.20 5.82
CA GLY A 248 -0.76 0.10 5.98
C GLY A 248 -1.81 0.42 4.92
N LYS A 249 -2.29 1.65 4.99
CA LYS A 249 -3.23 2.21 4.02
C LYS A 249 -2.81 3.58 3.53
N ILE A 250 -3.19 3.88 2.31
CA ILE A 250 -3.15 5.20 1.69
C ILE A 250 -4.59 5.72 1.67
N THR A 251 -4.80 6.91 2.17
CA THR A 251 -6.09 7.61 2.06
C THR A 251 -5.90 8.80 1.14
N THR A 252 -6.69 8.85 0.07
CA THR A 252 -6.80 9.98 -0.85
C THR A 252 -8.17 10.62 -0.73
N GLU A 253 -8.47 11.63 -1.52
CA GLU A 253 -9.78 12.28 -1.55
C GLU A 253 -10.90 11.32 -2.02
N SER A 254 -10.59 10.38 -2.93
CA SER A 254 -11.58 9.55 -3.62
C SER A 254 -11.55 8.07 -3.22
N TYR A 255 -10.46 7.59 -2.62
CA TYR A 255 -10.30 6.16 -2.31
C TYR A 255 -9.29 5.87 -1.20
N GLU A 256 -9.42 4.70 -0.60
CA GLU A 256 -8.43 4.10 0.29
C GLU A 256 -7.78 2.88 -0.38
N ILE A 257 -6.46 2.75 -0.24
CA ILE A 257 -5.69 1.58 -0.72
C ILE A 257 -4.99 0.92 0.46
N PHE A 258 -5.23 -0.35 0.69
CA PHE A 258 -4.57 -1.19 1.69
C PHE A 258 -3.58 -2.13 1.02
N GLY A 259 -2.50 -2.46 1.71
CA GLY A 259 -1.51 -3.44 1.25
C GLY A 259 -0.54 -3.86 2.36
N ASP A 260 0.06 -5.04 2.19
CA ASP A 260 1.11 -5.51 3.10
C ASP A 260 2.40 -4.68 2.95
N ASN A 261 2.66 -4.18 1.75
CA ASN A 261 3.76 -3.24 1.44
C ASN A 261 3.24 -2.15 0.51
N LEU A 262 3.59 -0.91 0.84
CA LEU A 262 3.27 0.26 0.03
C LEU A 262 4.56 0.97 -0.38
N PHE A 263 4.66 1.37 -1.64
CA PHE A 263 5.82 2.04 -2.21
C PHE A 263 5.38 3.34 -2.87
N PHE A 264 6.16 4.39 -2.66
CA PHE A 264 5.95 5.70 -3.25
C PHE A 264 7.24 6.17 -3.93
N ASP A 265 7.11 6.70 -5.12
CA ASP A 265 8.17 7.42 -5.84
C ASP A 265 7.60 8.78 -6.24
N ASP A 266 7.94 9.80 -5.46
CA ASP A 266 7.43 11.15 -5.66
C ASP A 266 8.01 11.82 -6.91
N LEU A 267 9.24 11.45 -7.31
CA LEU A 267 9.85 11.96 -8.54
C LEU A 267 9.16 11.44 -9.79
N ARG A 268 8.62 10.22 -9.74
CA ARG A 268 7.90 9.60 -10.86
C ARG A 268 6.39 9.71 -10.74
N GLN A 269 5.90 10.26 -9.64
CA GLN A 269 4.48 10.29 -9.29
C GLN A 269 3.82 8.90 -9.42
N GLU A 270 4.54 7.88 -8.96
CA GLU A 270 4.09 6.48 -8.96
C GLU A 270 3.90 5.97 -7.52
N SER A 271 2.82 5.23 -7.32
CA SER A 271 2.64 4.43 -6.10
C SER A 271 2.35 2.97 -6.43
N ARG A 272 2.72 2.07 -5.51
CA ARG A 272 2.46 0.63 -5.64
C ARG A 272 2.03 0.07 -4.30
N ALA A 273 1.09 -0.86 -4.35
CA ALA A 273 0.70 -1.69 -3.22
C ALA A 273 0.91 -3.16 -3.58
N GLN A 274 1.42 -3.94 -2.63
CA GLN A 274 1.72 -5.36 -2.81
C GLN A 274 1.28 -6.16 -1.60
N GLY A 275 0.69 -7.34 -1.86
CA GLY A 275 0.17 -8.28 -0.87
C GLY A 275 -1.18 -7.80 -0.30
N ASN A 276 -2.20 -8.66 -0.37
CA ASN A 276 -3.54 -8.42 0.16
C ASN A 276 -4.11 -7.03 -0.18
N VAL A 277 -3.92 -6.62 -1.43
CA VAL A 277 -4.36 -5.30 -1.88
C VAL A 277 -5.89 -5.22 -1.82
N LYS A 278 -6.40 -4.16 -1.18
CA LYS A 278 -7.80 -3.78 -1.14
C LYS A 278 -7.92 -2.30 -1.47
N VAL A 279 -8.71 -1.95 -2.47
CA VAL A 279 -9.05 -0.56 -2.83
C VAL A 279 -10.52 -0.35 -2.53
N ILE A 280 -10.83 0.72 -1.81
CA ILE A 280 -12.21 1.11 -1.47
C ILE A 280 -12.47 2.49 -2.06
N SER A 281 -13.56 2.63 -2.80
CA SER A 281 -14.14 3.91 -3.20
C SER A 281 -15.56 3.98 -2.66
N GLU A 282 -15.77 4.77 -1.60
CA GLU A 282 -17.08 4.91 -0.96
C GLU A 282 -18.07 5.62 -1.89
N GLU A 283 -17.63 6.67 -2.58
CA GLU A 283 -18.46 7.43 -3.51
C GLU A 283 -19.09 6.55 -4.60
N ASN A 284 -18.36 5.56 -5.10
CA ASN A 284 -18.80 4.67 -6.17
C ASN A 284 -19.34 3.33 -5.65
N ASN A 285 -19.35 3.11 -4.33
CA ASN A 285 -19.69 1.82 -3.70
C ASN A 285 -18.90 0.65 -4.29
N ILE A 286 -17.59 0.85 -4.51
CA ILE A 286 -16.69 -0.13 -5.15
C ILE A 286 -15.63 -0.59 -4.15
N ILE A 287 -15.43 -1.91 -4.12
CA ILE A 287 -14.28 -2.56 -3.47
C ILE A 287 -13.56 -3.37 -4.53
N ILE A 288 -12.24 -3.17 -4.67
CA ILE A 288 -11.42 -4.00 -5.54
C ILE A 288 -10.39 -4.74 -4.68
N LEU A 289 -10.36 -6.04 -4.80
CA LEU A 289 -9.38 -6.92 -4.17
C LEU A 289 -8.34 -7.33 -5.22
N GLY A 290 -7.09 -7.53 -4.82
CA GLY A 290 -6.03 -7.98 -5.71
C GLY A 290 -4.78 -8.40 -4.94
N ASN A 291 -3.72 -8.69 -5.66
CA ASN A 291 -2.43 -9.00 -5.03
C ASN A 291 -1.43 -7.86 -5.19
N GLU A 292 -1.57 -7.12 -6.26
CA GLU A 292 -0.71 -6.01 -6.60
C GLU A 292 -1.52 -4.88 -7.22
N ALA A 293 -1.16 -3.63 -6.91
CA ALA A 293 -1.69 -2.43 -7.56
C ALA A 293 -0.55 -1.46 -7.87
N ALA A 294 -0.69 -0.70 -8.95
CA ALA A 294 0.20 0.38 -9.30
C ALA A 294 -0.60 1.55 -9.86
N THR A 295 -0.29 2.75 -9.38
CA THR A 295 -0.91 4.00 -9.84
C THR A 295 0.15 4.90 -10.44
N LYS A 296 -0.11 5.45 -11.60
CA LYS A 296 0.63 6.52 -12.24
C LYS A 296 -0.24 7.77 -12.22
N LYS A 297 0.08 8.65 -11.31
CA LYS A 297 -0.76 9.79 -10.95
C LYS A 297 -0.91 10.80 -12.09
N GLU A 298 0.19 11.16 -12.75
CA GLU A 298 0.17 12.09 -13.89
C GLU A 298 -0.62 11.55 -15.10
N GLU A 299 -0.65 10.22 -15.27
CA GLU A 299 -1.41 9.60 -16.36
C GLU A 299 -2.87 9.30 -15.96
N GLY A 300 -3.23 9.42 -14.67
CA GLY A 300 -4.53 9.02 -14.13
C GLY A 300 -4.80 7.52 -14.25
N ILE A 301 -3.75 6.67 -14.29
CA ILE A 301 -3.88 5.24 -14.53
C ILE A 301 -3.63 4.46 -13.25
N THR A 302 -4.61 3.65 -12.84
CA THR A 302 -4.47 2.66 -11.77
C THR A 302 -4.66 1.26 -12.34
N LYS A 303 -3.66 0.41 -12.18
CA LYS A 303 -3.67 -0.99 -12.59
C LYS A 303 -3.67 -1.91 -11.38
N ILE A 304 -4.54 -2.93 -11.38
CA ILE A 304 -4.64 -3.95 -10.33
C ILE A 304 -4.56 -5.33 -10.99
N TRP A 305 -3.72 -6.23 -10.44
CA TRP A 305 -3.51 -7.57 -10.98
C TRP A 305 -3.24 -8.61 -9.88
N GLY A 306 -3.07 -9.87 -10.29
CA GLY A 306 -2.92 -10.98 -9.35
C GLY A 306 -4.25 -11.41 -8.75
N ASN A 307 -5.17 -11.86 -9.61
CA ASN A 307 -6.57 -12.22 -9.36
C ASN A 307 -7.40 -11.04 -8.83
N PRO A 308 -7.49 -9.94 -9.57
CA PRO A 308 -8.31 -8.84 -9.15
C PRO A 308 -9.80 -9.19 -9.21
N VAL A 309 -10.54 -8.76 -8.20
CA VAL A 309 -11.99 -8.88 -8.11
C VAL A 309 -12.57 -7.54 -7.71
N LEU A 310 -13.41 -6.99 -8.58
CA LEU A 310 -14.21 -5.81 -8.27
C LEU A 310 -15.56 -6.28 -7.71
N LYS A 311 -16.01 -5.64 -6.64
CA LYS A 311 -17.33 -5.75 -6.05
C LYS A 311 -17.97 -4.38 -6.09
N GLN A 312 -19.15 -4.27 -6.66
CA GLN A 312 -19.93 -3.03 -6.71
C GLN A 312 -21.35 -3.28 -6.20
N ALA A 313 -21.74 -2.54 -5.19
CA ALA A 313 -23.13 -2.55 -4.75
C ALA A 313 -24.02 -1.86 -5.78
N VAL A 314 -25.07 -2.55 -6.21
CA VAL A 314 -26.06 -2.07 -7.19
C VAL A 314 -27.45 -2.33 -6.62
N GLU A 315 -28.13 -1.31 -6.14
CA GLU A 315 -29.44 -1.42 -5.48
C GLU A 315 -29.44 -2.47 -4.34
N ASN A 316 -30.14 -3.59 -4.50
CA ASN A 316 -30.26 -4.66 -3.51
C ASN A 316 -29.38 -5.87 -3.84
N ASP A 317 -28.43 -5.74 -4.75
CA ASP A 317 -27.54 -6.82 -5.20
C ASP A 317 -26.09 -6.33 -5.32
N THR A 318 -25.16 -7.25 -5.54
CA THR A 318 -23.75 -6.94 -5.76
C THR A 318 -23.31 -7.49 -7.11
N LEU A 319 -22.72 -6.63 -7.93
CA LEU A 319 -21.99 -7.00 -9.13
C LEU A 319 -20.57 -7.41 -8.77
N TYR A 320 -20.17 -8.60 -9.19
CA TYR A 320 -18.81 -9.10 -9.08
C TYR A 320 -18.19 -9.19 -10.48
N LEU A 321 -16.98 -8.68 -10.62
CA LEU A 321 -16.19 -8.74 -11.85
C LEU A 321 -14.78 -9.21 -11.53
N SER A 322 -14.32 -10.24 -12.21
CA SER A 322 -12.92 -10.69 -12.16
C SER A 322 -12.29 -10.73 -13.55
N ALA A 323 -10.97 -10.58 -13.58
CA ALA A 323 -10.14 -10.66 -14.80
C ALA A 323 -8.69 -11.00 -14.40
N ASP A 324 -7.77 -11.12 -15.36
CA ASP A 324 -6.34 -11.21 -15.05
C ASP A 324 -5.79 -9.84 -14.63
N THR A 325 -6.35 -8.76 -15.19
CA THR A 325 -5.96 -7.38 -14.90
C THR A 325 -7.17 -6.44 -15.00
N LEU A 326 -7.28 -5.53 -14.03
CA LEU A 326 -8.19 -4.38 -14.07
C LEU A 326 -7.36 -3.11 -14.21
N ILE A 327 -7.82 -2.16 -15.04
CA ILE A 327 -7.20 -0.85 -15.23
C ILE A 327 -8.29 0.21 -15.15
N SER A 328 -8.17 1.11 -14.18
CA SER A 328 -8.95 2.35 -14.15
C SER A 328 -8.15 3.44 -14.84
N ILE A 329 -8.80 4.21 -15.67
CA ILE A 329 -8.26 5.40 -16.31
C ILE A 329 -9.15 6.55 -15.91
N ASP A 330 -8.61 7.44 -15.08
CA ASP A 330 -9.25 8.69 -14.70
C ASP A 330 -8.68 9.79 -15.59
N SER A 331 -9.53 10.56 -16.21
CA SER A 331 -9.15 11.64 -17.10
C SER A 331 -9.72 12.96 -16.60
N GLU A 332 -8.97 14.04 -16.76
CA GLU A 332 -9.51 15.41 -16.56
C GLU A 332 -10.73 15.69 -17.44
N TYR A 333 -10.86 14.93 -18.53
CA TYR A 333 -12.06 14.92 -19.37
C TYR A 333 -12.90 13.71 -18.98
N ASP A 334 -14.00 13.90 -18.28
CA ASP A 334 -14.93 12.83 -17.84
C ASP A 334 -15.26 11.82 -18.96
N SER A 335 -15.40 12.32 -20.21
CA SER A 335 -15.68 11.49 -21.39
C SER A 335 -14.63 10.40 -21.69
N LEU A 336 -13.43 10.48 -21.11
CA LEU A 336 -12.36 9.52 -21.30
C LEU A 336 -12.17 8.59 -20.10
N SER A 337 -12.86 8.84 -18.99
CA SER A 337 -12.78 8.00 -17.79
C SER A 337 -13.43 6.64 -18.05
N ARG A 338 -12.70 5.56 -17.76
CA ARG A 338 -13.13 4.20 -18.07
C ARG A 338 -12.47 3.14 -17.21
N LEU A 339 -13.19 2.04 -17.00
CA LEU A 339 -12.65 0.82 -16.41
C LEU A 339 -12.45 -0.24 -17.50
N LEU A 340 -11.27 -0.82 -17.56
CA LEU A 340 -10.90 -1.86 -18.51
C LEU A 340 -10.60 -3.15 -17.75
N ALA A 341 -11.11 -4.29 -18.25
CA ALA A 341 -10.79 -5.61 -17.74
C ALA A 341 -10.20 -6.45 -18.89
N PHE A 342 -9.03 -7.04 -18.64
CA PHE A 342 -8.30 -7.80 -19.65
C PHE A 342 -8.10 -9.23 -19.24
N ASN A 343 -8.39 -10.12 -20.17
CA ASN A 343 -8.28 -11.56 -20.15
C ASN A 343 -9.11 -12.25 -19.06
N ASN A 344 -9.74 -13.35 -19.44
CA ASN A 344 -10.52 -14.20 -18.54
C ASN A 344 -11.59 -13.44 -17.73
N VAL A 345 -12.25 -12.48 -18.37
CA VAL A 345 -13.29 -11.68 -17.73
C VAL A 345 -14.47 -12.58 -17.37
N LYS A 346 -14.86 -12.51 -16.09
CA LYS A 346 -16.06 -13.17 -15.54
C LYS A 346 -16.88 -12.17 -14.75
N ILE A 347 -18.18 -12.18 -14.96
CA ILE A 347 -19.14 -11.32 -14.27
C ILE A 347 -20.17 -12.20 -13.59
N PHE A 348 -20.56 -11.81 -12.39
CA PHE A 348 -21.66 -12.42 -11.66
C PHE A 348 -22.50 -11.34 -10.97
N LYS A 349 -23.79 -11.35 -11.25
CA LYS A 349 -24.88 -10.70 -10.52
C LYS A 349 -26.00 -11.74 -10.44
N SER A 350 -26.92 -11.67 -9.50
CA SER A 350 -27.94 -12.73 -9.29
C SER A 350 -28.77 -13.03 -10.56
N ASP A 351 -29.14 -12.00 -11.30
CA ASP A 351 -29.96 -12.05 -12.52
C ASP A 351 -29.14 -12.10 -13.82
N MET A 352 -27.82 -11.86 -13.75
CA MET A 352 -26.95 -11.81 -14.92
C MET A 352 -25.56 -12.40 -14.63
N GLN A 353 -25.08 -13.26 -15.52
CA GLN A 353 -23.73 -13.78 -15.49
C GLN A 353 -23.08 -13.62 -16.87
N GLY A 354 -21.76 -13.58 -16.94
CA GLY A 354 -21.08 -13.40 -18.20
C GLY A 354 -19.62 -13.80 -18.20
N VAL A 355 -19.15 -14.17 -19.39
CA VAL A 355 -17.73 -14.38 -19.69
C VAL A 355 -17.34 -13.67 -20.96
N SER A 356 -16.13 -13.13 -21.02
CA SER A 356 -15.54 -12.56 -22.24
C SER A 356 -14.01 -12.56 -22.15
N ASP A 357 -13.32 -12.31 -23.24
CA ASP A 357 -11.88 -12.08 -23.18
C ASP A 357 -11.56 -10.75 -22.51
N SER A 358 -12.25 -9.69 -22.92
CA SER A 358 -12.00 -8.33 -22.43
C SER A 358 -13.31 -7.55 -22.28
N MET A 359 -13.28 -6.55 -21.40
CA MET A 359 -14.41 -5.65 -21.15
C MET A 359 -13.92 -4.20 -21.02
N ALA A 360 -14.74 -3.25 -21.49
CA ALA A 360 -14.55 -1.83 -21.25
C ALA A 360 -15.87 -1.23 -20.72
N TYR A 361 -15.80 -0.49 -19.61
CA TYR A 361 -16.90 0.31 -19.09
C TYR A 361 -16.56 1.78 -19.28
N MET A 362 -17.29 2.45 -20.16
CA MET A 362 -17.20 3.89 -20.41
C MET A 362 -18.12 4.59 -19.42
N LEU A 363 -17.52 5.18 -18.39
CA LEU A 363 -18.25 5.68 -17.20
C LEU A 363 -19.25 6.78 -17.55
N GLN A 364 -18.87 7.76 -18.36
CA GLN A 364 -19.73 8.88 -18.72
C GLN A 364 -20.92 8.44 -19.61
N ASP A 365 -20.63 7.60 -20.59
CA ASP A 365 -21.67 7.11 -21.52
C ASP A 365 -22.55 6.03 -20.88
N SER A 366 -22.18 5.56 -19.70
CA SER A 366 -22.80 4.42 -19.02
C SER A 366 -22.91 3.19 -19.93
N MET A 367 -21.87 2.94 -20.75
CA MET A 367 -21.81 1.88 -21.74
C MET A 367 -20.78 0.83 -21.35
N ILE A 368 -21.21 -0.43 -21.29
CA ILE A 368 -20.30 -1.57 -21.10
C ILE A 368 -20.15 -2.32 -22.43
N PHE A 369 -18.92 -2.62 -22.81
CA PHE A 369 -18.60 -3.38 -24.01
C PHE A 369 -17.90 -4.68 -23.63
N PHE A 370 -18.36 -5.79 -24.20
CA PHE A 370 -17.75 -7.11 -24.07
C PHE A 370 -17.17 -7.53 -25.42
N TYR A 371 -15.94 -7.96 -25.45
CA TYR A 371 -15.19 -8.24 -26.67
C TYR A 371 -14.71 -9.68 -26.73
N LYS A 372 -14.56 -10.18 -27.98
CA LYS A 372 -14.04 -11.50 -28.33
C LYS A 372 -14.88 -12.65 -27.75
N ASP A 373 -15.91 -12.98 -28.49
CA ASP A 373 -16.83 -14.08 -28.24
C ASP A 373 -17.46 -14.05 -26.83
N PRO A 374 -18.07 -12.93 -26.42
CA PRO A 374 -18.75 -12.84 -25.12
C PRO A 374 -19.95 -13.80 -25.06
N ILE A 375 -20.17 -14.36 -23.88
CA ILE A 375 -21.36 -15.13 -23.55
C ILE A 375 -21.98 -14.49 -22.31
N LEU A 376 -23.24 -14.09 -22.41
CA LEU A 376 -24.02 -13.60 -21.26
C LEU A 376 -25.18 -14.55 -20.99
N TRP A 377 -25.55 -14.68 -19.73
CA TRP A 377 -26.72 -15.40 -19.28
C TRP A 377 -27.59 -14.45 -18.46
N SER A 378 -28.86 -14.33 -18.85
CA SER A 378 -29.85 -13.54 -18.10
C SER A 378 -31.23 -14.18 -18.29
N GLU A 379 -32.00 -14.31 -17.20
CA GLU A 379 -33.36 -14.85 -17.20
C GLU A 379 -33.52 -16.20 -17.96
N GLY A 380 -32.53 -17.11 -17.79
CA GLY A 380 -32.52 -18.42 -18.47
C GLY A 380 -32.09 -18.38 -19.94
N ASN A 381 -31.83 -17.21 -20.48
CA ASN A 381 -31.31 -17.04 -21.84
C ASN A 381 -29.80 -17.03 -21.89
N GLN A 382 -29.21 -17.73 -22.82
CA GLN A 382 -27.81 -17.59 -23.23
C GLN A 382 -27.74 -16.67 -24.44
N ILE A 383 -26.88 -15.65 -24.37
CA ILE A 383 -26.73 -14.61 -25.40
C ILE A 383 -25.27 -14.60 -25.87
N VAL A 384 -25.06 -14.71 -27.17
CA VAL A 384 -23.73 -14.67 -27.79
C VAL A 384 -23.70 -13.74 -29.00
N ALA A 385 -22.56 -13.13 -29.28
CA ALA A 385 -22.26 -12.35 -30.47
C ALA A 385 -20.74 -12.14 -30.59
N ASP A 386 -20.24 -11.59 -31.71
CA ASP A 386 -18.82 -11.21 -31.80
C ASP A 386 -18.50 -10.06 -30.81
N THR A 387 -19.46 -9.16 -30.58
CA THR A 387 -19.40 -8.08 -29.58
C THR A 387 -20.77 -7.83 -28.96
N ILE A 388 -20.82 -7.68 -27.65
CA ILE A 388 -22.02 -7.29 -26.93
C ILE A 388 -21.76 -5.94 -26.26
N SER A 389 -22.70 -4.99 -26.36
CA SER A 389 -22.66 -3.77 -25.54
C SER A 389 -23.95 -3.57 -24.78
N MET A 390 -23.82 -3.09 -23.56
CA MET A 390 -24.90 -2.82 -22.62
C MET A 390 -24.95 -1.33 -22.32
N GLU A 391 -26.11 -0.74 -22.44
CA GLU A 391 -26.40 0.64 -22.06
C GLU A 391 -27.10 0.64 -20.69
N ILE A 392 -26.53 1.38 -19.73
CA ILE A 392 -27.06 1.53 -18.38
C ILE A 392 -27.73 2.90 -18.28
N LYS A 393 -28.94 2.95 -17.77
CA LYS A 393 -29.68 4.20 -17.55
C LYS A 393 -30.32 4.19 -16.17
N ASN A 394 -29.98 5.20 -15.36
CA ASN A 394 -30.42 5.28 -13.96
C ASN A 394 -30.06 4.02 -13.14
N GLY A 395 -28.85 3.47 -13.34
CA GLY A 395 -28.39 2.27 -12.65
C GLY A 395 -28.96 0.94 -13.18
N LYS A 396 -29.84 0.96 -14.18
CA LYS A 396 -30.51 -0.20 -14.73
C LYS A 396 -30.13 -0.46 -16.18
N MET A 397 -30.20 -1.71 -16.61
CA MET A 397 -29.99 -2.06 -18.02
C MET A 397 -31.18 -1.55 -18.86
N ASP A 398 -30.90 -0.63 -19.79
CA ASP A 398 -31.88 -0.05 -20.74
C ASP A 398 -31.85 -0.81 -22.07
N LYS A 399 -30.66 -1.19 -22.54
CA LYS A 399 -30.49 -1.76 -23.86
C LYS A 399 -29.30 -2.67 -23.96
N LEU A 400 -29.46 -3.79 -24.66
CA LEU A 400 -28.41 -4.73 -24.97
C LEU A 400 -28.25 -4.85 -26.49
N ASN A 401 -27.08 -4.51 -27.03
CA ASN A 401 -26.78 -4.63 -28.44
C ASN A 401 -25.83 -5.80 -28.66
N MET A 402 -26.23 -6.71 -29.52
CA MET A 402 -25.47 -7.85 -30.01
C MET A 402 -25.05 -7.59 -31.46
N ARG A 403 -23.78 -7.54 -31.76
CA ARG A 403 -23.26 -7.19 -33.09
C ARG A 403 -22.48 -8.36 -33.69
N ASN A 404 -22.88 -8.71 -34.89
CA ASN A 404 -22.42 -9.84 -35.68
C ASN A 404 -22.66 -11.20 -35.01
N LYS A 405 -23.22 -12.15 -35.76
CA LYS A 405 -23.52 -13.52 -35.32
C LYS A 405 -24.35 -13.55 -34.03
N ALA A 406 -25.27 -12.60 -33.87
CA ALA A 406 -26.12 -12.53 -32.69
C ALA A 406 -26.98 -13.79 -32.56
N PHE A 407 -26.92 -14.45 -31.41
CA PHE A 407 -27.62 -15.69 -31.15
C PHE A 407 -28.11 -15.74 -29.71
N THR A 408 -29.38 -15.93 -29.52
CA THR A 408 -30.02 -16.12 -28.20
C THR A 408 -30.63 -17.53 -28.13
N ILE A 409 -30.36 -18.24 -27.04
CA ILE A 409 -30.84 -19.59 -26.77
C ILE A 409 -31.50 -19.60 -25.41
N ASN A 410 -32.72 -20.14 -25.33
CA ASN A 410 -33.46 -20.37 -24.10
C ASN A 410 -33.85 -21.84 -23.99
N GLN A 411 -33.59 -22.47 -22.86
CA GLN A 411 -34.07 -23.82 -22.58
C GLN A 411 -35.46 -23.75 -21.90
N ASP A 412 -36.45 -24.40 -22.50
CA ASP A 412 -37.81 -24.48 -21.94
C ASP A 412 -37.89 -25.51 -20.78
N THR A 413 -39.06 -25.61 -20.16
CA THR A 413 -39.31 -26.49 -19.02
C THR A 413 -39.23 -27.99 -19.34
N VAL A 414 -39.33 -28.35 -20.63
CA VAL A 414 -39.30 -29.73 -21.13
C VAL A 414 -38.03 -30.07 -21.89
N SER A 415 -36.98 -29.24 -21.68
CA SER A 415 -35.62 -29.40 -22.20
C SER A 415 -35.46 -29.16 -23.71
N ASN A 416 -36.38 -28.53 -24.40
CA ASN A 416 -36.17 -28.05 -25.75
C ASN A 416 -35.39 -26.72 -25.72
N PHE A 417 -34.82 -26.32 -26.86
CA PHE A 417 -34.08 -25.08 -26.99
C PHE A 417 -34.75 -24.14 -27.97
N ASN A 418 -35.41 -23.10 -27.47
CA ASN A 418 -35.88 -21.98 -28.27
C ASN A 418 -34.67 -21.17 -28.74
N GLN A 419 -34.62 -20.78 -29.99
CA GLN A 419 -33.44 -20.21 -30.62
C GLN A 419 -33.84 -19.01 -31.49
N ILE A 420 -33.10 -17.92 -31.37
CA ILE A 420 -33.24 -16.74 -32.22
C ILE A 420 -31.84 -16.37 -32.69
N LYS A 421 -31.68 -16.22 -34.01
CA LYS A 421 -30.40 -15.87 -34.62
C LYS A 421 -30.59 -14.74 -35.63
N GLY A 422 -29.58 -13.88 -35.73
CA GLY A 422 -29.51 -12.81 -36.71
C GLY A 422 -28.10 -12.28 -36.88
N ARG A 423 -27.90 -11.36 -37.84
CA ARG A 423 -26.65 -10.65 -37.95
C ARG A 423 -26.43 -9.77 -36.72
N ASN A 424 -27.45 -8.97 -36.38
CA ASN A 424 -27.47 -8.12 -35.20
C ASN A 424 -28.77 -8.32 -34.44
N MET A 425 -28.71 -8.13 -33.14
CA MET A 425 -29.92 -8.01 -32.30
C MET A 425 -29.80 -6.83 -31.37
N THR A 426 -30.94 -6.24 -31.02
CA THR A 426 -31.03 -5.23 -29.98
C THR A 426 -32.19 -5.58 -29.09
N ALA A 427 -31.91 -5.87 -27.82
CA ALA A 427 -32.88 -6.04 -26.79
C ALA A 427 -33.08 -4.71 -26.04
N TYR A 428 -34.35 -4.35 -25.79
CA TYR A 428 -34.76 -3.18 -25.02
C TYR A 428 -35.43 -3.65 -23.74
N LEU A 429 -35.02 -3.07 -22.64
CA LEU A 429 -35.62 -3.33 -21.34
C LEU A 429 -36.39 -2.10 -20.86
N LYS A 430 -37.38 -2.33 -20.02
CA LYS A 430 -38.15 -1.28 -19.36
C LYS A 430 -38.50 -1.76 -17.96
N ASN A 431 -38.04 -0.99 -16.95
CA ASN A 431 -38.18 -1.35 -15.53
C ASN A 431 -37.56 -2.74 -15.19
N ASP A 432 -36.38 -3.04 -15.75
CA ASP A 432 -35.64 -4.32 -15.65
C ASP A 432 -36.33 -5.53 -16.30
N GLU A 433 -37.45 -5.36 -16.98
CA GLU A 433 -38.12 -6.41 -17.72
C GLU A 433 -37.91 -6.25 -19.24
N MET A 434 -37.84 -7.36 -19.96
CA MET A 434 -37.74 -7.36 -21.42
C MET A 434 -38.97 -6.71 -22.04
N ASP A 435 -38.80 -5.65 -22.82
CA ASP A 435 -39.83 -4.97 -23.59
C ASP A 435 -39.92 -5.52 -25.00
N LYS A 436 -38.80 -5.53 -25.72
CA LYS A 436 -38.74 -6.04 -27.10
C LYS A 436 -37.36 -6.43 -27.55
N ILE A 437 -37.29 -7.33 -28.51
CA ILE A 437 -36.07 -7.68 -29.24
C ILE A 437 -36.27 -7.36 -30.72
N LEU A 438 -35.32 -6.64 -31.31
CA LEU A 438 -35.23 -6.43 -32.76
C LEU A 438 -34.08 -7.29 -33.30
N VAL A 439 -34.38 -8.11 -34.31
CA VAL A 439 -33.41 -8.93 -35.02
C VAL A 439 -33.26 -8.38 -36.44
N GLU A 440 -32.03 -8.10 -36.83
CA GLU A 440 -31.72 -7.47 -38.10
C GLU A 440 -30.70 -8.31 -38.91
N GLY A 441 -31.09 -8.62 -40.15
CA GLY A 441 -30.26 -9.33 -41.10
C GLY A 441 -30.20 -10.85 -40.87
N ASN A 442 -30.79 -11.60 -41.81
CA ASN A 442 -30.87 -13.05 -41.79
C ASN A 442 -31.45 -13.60 -40.49
N GLY A 443 -32.64 -13.16 -40.15
CA GLY A 443 -33.36 -13.62 -38.97
C GLY A 443 -33.80 -15.09 -39.13
N GLU A 444 -33.43 -15.91 -38.16
CA GLU A 444 -33.82 -17.33 -38.07
C GLU A 444 -34.34 -17.56 -36.65
N SER A 445 -35.43 -18.31 -36.52
CA SER A 445 -35.96 -18.72 -35.21
C SER A 445 -36.45 -20.16 -35.21
N ILE A 446 -36.26 -20.83 -34.07
CA ILE A 446 -36.90 -22.08 -33.70
C ILE A 446 -37.60 -21.84 -32.37
N TYR A 447 -38.89 -22.13 -32.31
CA TYR A 447 -39.74 -22.05 -31.13
C TYR A 447 -40.52 -23.34 -30.95
N PHE A 448 -40.41 -23.94 -29.77
CA PHE A 448 -41.19 -25.13 -29.39
C PHE A 448 -42.43 -24.68 -28.63
N ALA A 449 -43.57 -24.92 -29.25
CA ALA A 449 -44.86 -24.65 -28.63
C ALA A 449 -45.24 -25.80 -27.68
N VAL A 450 -45.41 -25.48 -26.40
CA VAL A 450 -45.74 -26.41 -25.32
C VAL A 450 -47.10 -26.00 -24.74
N ASP A 451 -47.96 -26.95 -24.45
CA ASP A 451 -49.21 -26.70 -23.72
C ASP A 451 -48.92 -26.40 -22.27
N GLU A 452 -49.34 -25.24 -21.79
CA GLU A 452 -49.04 -24.76 -20.44
C GLU A 452 -49.61 -25.62 -19.31
N ASN A 453 -50.73 -26.35 -19.57
CA ASN A 453 -51.40 -27.18 -18.55
C ASN A 453 -50.86 -28.61 -18.53
N THR A 454 -50.57 -29.19 -19.70
CA THR A 454 -50.16 -30.58 -19.81
C THR A 454 -48.65 -30.75 -19.94
N LEU A 455 -47.92 -29.67 -20.23
CA LEU A 455 -46.50 -29.65 -20.57
C LEU A 455 -46.18 -30.56 -21.79
N GLU A 456 -47.16 -30.85 -22.63
CA GLU A 456 -46.98 -31.63 -23.83
C GLU A 456 -46.52 -30.72 -25.01
N LEU A 457 -45.60 -31.22 -25.80
CA LEU A 457 -45.12 -30.54 -27.00
C LEU A 457 -46.22 -30.51 -28.06
N ILE A 458 -46.68 -29.34 -28.45
CA ILE A 458 -47.67 -29.13 -29.52
C ILE A 458 -47.03 -29.19 -30.90
N GLY A 459 -45.80 -28.70 -31.01
CA GLY A 459 -45.01 -28.71 -32.24
C GLY A 459 -43.85 -27.72 -32.22
N MET A 460 -43.13 -27.64 -33.32
CA MET A 460 -41.98 -26.75 -33.48
C MET A 460 -42.25 -25.78 -34.64
N ASN A 461 -42.12 -24.48 -34.34
CA ASN A 461 -42.20 -23.43 -35.35
C ASN A 461 -40.79 -23.00 -35.76
N LYS A 462 -40.46 -23.10 -37.07
CA LYS A 462 -39.19 -22.67 -37.64
C LYS A 462 -39.46 -21.60 -38.69
N VAL A 463 -38.81 -20.43 -38.51
CA VAL A 463 -39.01 -19.28 -39.40
C VAL A 463 -37.68 -18.72 -39.87
N LEU A 464 -37.61 -18.38 -41.16
CA LEU A 464 -36.54 -17.63 -41.80
C LEU A 464 -37.11 -16.30 -42.28
N CYS A 465 -36.40 -15.19 -42.05
CA CYS A 465 -36.86 -13.86 -42.50
C CYS A 465 -35.66 -12.90 -42.59
N SER A 466 -35.87 -11.73 -43.21
CA SER A 466 -34.82 -10.71 -43.23
C SER A 466 -34.65 -10.01 -41.87
N SER A 467 -35.74 -9.81 -41.14
CA SER A 467 -35.76 -9.20 -39.80
C SER A 467 -36.98 -9.62 -39.02
N MET A 468 -36.92 -9.56 -37.70
CA MET A 468 -38.08 -9.83 -36.84
C MET A 468 -38.08 -8.89 -35.63
N LYS A 469 -39.27 -8.68 -35.09
CA LYS A 469 -39.51 -7.97 -33.83
C LYS A 469 -40.28 -8.91 -32.92
N ILE A 470 -39.75 -9.11 -31.73
CA ILE A 470 -40.37 -9.88 -30.66
C ILE A 470 -40.77 -8.88 -29.57
N GLN A 471 -42.03 -8.91 -29.13
CA GLN A 471 -42.53 -8.06 -28.06
C GLN A 471 -42.91 -8.91 -26.85
N PHE A 472 -42.60 -8.38 -25.69
CA PHE A 472 -42.88 -9.02 -24.41
C PHE A 472 -43.95 -8.22 -23.65
N LEU A 473 -44.75 -8.90 -22.85
CA LEU A 473 -45.71 -8.33 -21.93
C LEU A 473 -45.60 -9.09 -20.61
N ASN A 474 -45.29 -8.36 -19.52
CA ASN A 474 -45.07 -8.94 -18.19
C ASN A 474 -43.96 -10.04 -18.18
N GLY A 475 -42.89 -9.85 -18.93
CA GLY A 475 -41.79 -10.82 -19.03
C GLY A 475 -42.01 -12.01 -19.97
N GLU A 476 -43.25 -12.19 -20.48
CA GLU A 476 -43.62 -13.28 -21.39
C GLU A 476 -43.67 -12.80 -22.84
N MET A 477 -43.30 -13.65 -23.77
CA MET A 477 -43.36 -13.37 -25.20
C MET A 477 -44.83 -13.25 -25.66
N ASN A 478 -45.21 -12.04 -26.12
CA ASN A 478 -46.58 -11.73 -26.51
C ASN A 478 -46.78 -11.78 -28.03
N ASP A 479 -45.90 -11.15 -28.80
CA ASP A 479 -46.02 -11.04 -30.27
C ASP A 479 -44.68 -11.26 -30.96
N ILE A 480 -44.71 -11.94 -32.12
CA ILE A 480 -43.58 -11.99 -33.05
C ILE A 480 -44.05 -11.48 -34.41
N THR A 481 -43.41 -10.43 -34.89
CA THR A 481 -43.63 -9.89 -36.23
C THR A 481 -42.42 -10.19 -37.13
N PHE A 482 -42.63 -10.87 -38.21
CA PHE A 482 -41.59 -11.16 -39.21
C PHE A 482 -41.73 -10.21 -40.40
N TYR A 483 -40.59 -9.70 -40.89
CA TYR A 483 -40.56 -8.71 -41.98
C TYR A 483 -39.74 -9.23 -43.17
N LYS A 484 -40.14 -8.84 -44.37
CA LYS A 484 -39.48 -9.11 -45.66
C LYS A 484 -39.31 -10.60 -45.94
N ASP A 485 -40.29 -11.11 -46.64
CA ASP A 485 -40.35 -12.48 -47.16
C ASP A 485 -40.15 -13.58 -46.11
N PRO A 486 -41.02 -13.64 -45.05
CA PRO A 486 -40.92 -14.69 -44.06
C PRO A 486 -41.28 -16.07 -44.67
N GLU A 487 -40.44 -17.05 -44.45
CA GLU A 487 -40.69 -18.45 -44.71
C GLU A 487 -40.85 -19.19 -43.38
N GLY A 488 -42.04 -19.64 -43.05
CA GLY A 488 -42.36 -20.35 -41.82
C GLY A 488 -42.83 -21.76 -42.04
N ARG A 489 -42.41 -22.70 -41.18
CA ARG A 489 -42.88 -24.08 -41.17
C ARG A 489 -43.25 -24.47 -39.74
N PHE A 490 -44.47 -24.93 -39.53
CA PHE A 490 -44.89 -25.59 -38.31
C PHE A 490 -44.75 -27.09 -38.46
N ILE A 491 -44.01 -27.74 -37.56
CA ILE A 491 -43.68 -29.17 -37.60
C ILE A 491 -44.36 -29.83 -36.39
N PRO A 492 -45.30 -30.77 -36.63
CA PRO A 492 -45.94 -31.47 -35.51
C PRO A 492 -44.95 -32.41 -34.80
N PRO A 493 -45.21 -32.80 -33.52
CA PRO A 493 -44.21 -33.51 -32.70
C PRO A 493 -43.66 -34.81 -33.36
N HIS A 494 -44.49 -35.55 -34.05
CA HIS A 494 -44.14 -36.82 -34.66
C HIS A 494 -43.31 -36.67 -35.98
N GLU A 495 -43.18 -35.46 -36.52
CA GLU A 495 -42.39 -35.13 -37.69
C GLU A 495 -41.10 -34.40 -37.36
N ILE A 496 -40.85 -34.08 -36.08
CA ILE A 496 -39.65 -33.37 -35.66
C ILE A 496 -38.43 -34.33 -35.72
N GLU A 497 -37.48 -34.01 -36.55
CA GLU A 497 -36.21 -34.73 -36.65
C GLU A 497 -35.09 -33.95 -35.92
N GLU A 498 -34.21 -34.66 -35.18
CA GLU A 498 -33.09 -34.08 -34.43
C GLU A 498 -32.28 -33.02 -35.19
N PRO A 499 -31.84 -33.22 -36.48
CA PRO A 499 -31.08 -32.18 -37.16
C PRO A 499 -31.85 -30.86 -37.38
N GLU A 500 -33.18 -30.89 -37.37
CA GLU A 500 -34.02 -29.69 -37.55
C GLU A 500 -34.22 -28.88 -36.27
N THR A 501 -33.95 -29.49 -35.11
CA THR A 501 -34.16 -28.84 -33.79
C THR A 501 -33.09 -27.83 -33.45
N ARG A 502 -32.07 -27.69 -34.24
CA ARG A 502 -30.92 -26.80 -34.03
C ARG A 502 -30.68 -25.91 -35.24
N LEU A 503 -30.54 -24.61 -35.00
CA LEU A 503 -29.99 -23.70 -36.01
C LEU A 503 -28.49 -23.93 -36.23
N LYS A 504 -28.00 -23.55 -37.41
CA LYS A 504 -26.60 -23.57 -37.69
C LYS A 504 -25.84 -22.75 -36.63
N ASP A 505 -24.70 -23.26 -36.16
CA ASP A 505 -23.81 -22.68 -35.12
C ASP A 505 -24.39 -22.72 -33.70
N PHE A 506 -25.47 -23.50 -33.48
CA PHE A 506 -25.99 -23.74 -32.13
C PHE A 506 -24.91 -24.29 -31.18
N LYS A 507 -24.72 -23.64 -30.03
CA LYS A 507 -23.84 -24.10 -28.95
C LYS A 507 -24.45 -23.68 -27.61
N TRP A 508 -24.74 -24.65 -26.78
CA TRP A 508 -25.19 -24.40 -25.40
C TRP A 508 -23.99 -24.47 -24.47
N HIS A 509 -23.64 -23.35 -23.83
CA HIS A 509 -22.41 -23.18 -23.05
C HIS A 509 -22.66 -23.08 -21.55
N ILE A 510 -23.65 -23.81 -21.03
CA ILE A 510 -24.03 -23.74 -19.61
C ILE A 510 -22.86 -24.07 -18.66
N GLU A 511 -21.91 -24.89 -19.12
CA GLU A 511 -20.70 -25.25 -18.40
C GLU A 511 -19.72 -24.09 -18.20
N LYS A 512 -19.87 -23.01 -18.96
CA LYS A 512 -19.06 -21.80 -18.84
C LYS A 512 -19.71 -20.73 -17.97
N LYS A 513 -20.99 -20.91 -17.58
CA LYS A 513 -21.72 -19.94 -16.78
C LYS A 513 -21.08 -19.82 -15.41
N PRO A 514 -20.48 -18.64 -15.06
CA PRO A 514 -19.72 -18.53 -13.85
C PRO A 514 -20.61 -18.49 -12.60
N THR A 515 -20.17 -19.10 -11.55
CA THR A 515 -20.74 -18.97 -10.20
C THR A 515 -20.08 -17.83 -9.44
N LYS A 516 -20.74 -17.28 -8.40
CA LYS A 516 -20.16 -16.27 -7.49
C LYS A 516 -18.80 -16.71 -6.96
N ILE A 517 -18.66 -17.99 -6.56
CA ILE A 517 -17.43 -18.55 -6.02
C ILE A 517 -16.29 -18.54 -7.06
N GLU A 518 -16.60 -18.87 -8.31
CA GLU A 518 -15.60 -18.85 -9.39
C GLU A 518 -15.12 -17.45 -9.73
N VAL A 519 -16.00 -16.44 -9.66
CA VAL A 519 -15.64 -15.04 -9.86
C VAL A 519 -14.78 -14.54 -8.70
N LEU A 520 -15.15 -14.86 -7.47
CA LEU A 520 -14.38 -14.48 -6.29
C LEU A 520 -13.03 -15.20 -6.19
N GLY A 521 -12.92 -16.42 -6.74
CA GLY A 521 -11.68 -17.21 -6.75
C GLY A 521 -11.08 -17.36 -5.35
N LYS A 522 -9.82 -16.97 -5.16
CA LYS A 522 -9.15 -17.03 -3.85
C LYS A 522 -9.76 -16.14 -2.76
N HIS A 523 -10.55 -15.14 -3.15
CA HIS A 523 -11.24 -14.23 -2.23
C HIS A 523 -12.60 -14.76 -1.75
N ALA A 524 -12.94 -16.02 -2.09
CA ALA A 524 -14.20 -16.67 -1.74
C ALA A 524 -14.21 -17.23 -0.29
N ASN A 525 -13.82 -16.45 0.71
CA ASN A 525 -13.94 -16.88 2.10
C ASN A 525 -15.36 -16.58 2.62
N LYS A 526 -16.08 -17.61 3.11
CA LYS A 526 -17.52 -17.51 3.47
C LYS A 526 -17.82 -16.45 4.55
N GLU A 527 -16.90 -16.26 5.50
CA GLU A 527 -17.09 -15.26 6.57
C GLU A 527 -16.91 -13.83 6.04
N GLN A 528 -15.92 -13.62 5.17
CA GLN A 528 -15.62 -12.33 4.57
C GLN A 528 -16.69 -11.88 3.56
N ILE A 529 -17.34 -12.82 2.87
CA ILE A 529 -18.45 -12.53 1.96
C ILE A 529 -19.64 -11.92 2.71
N LEU A 530 -19.93 -12.42 3.91
CA LEU A 530 -21.06 -11.94 4.72
C LEU A 530 -20.78 -10.59 5.40
N GLU A 531 -19.54 -10.28 5.72
CA GLU A 531 -19.13 -8.99 6.29
C GLU A 531 -19.03 -7.90 5.23
N ASP A 532 -18.46 -8.23 4.06
CA ASP A 532 -18.33 -7.29 2.94
C ASP A 532 -19.72 -6.92 2.34
N ASP A 533 -20.64 -7.88 2.24
CA ASP A 533 -22.01 -7.62 1.78
C ASP A 533 -22.77 -6.69 2.77
N LYS A 534 -22.40 -6.67 4.05
CA LYS A 534 -22.95 -5.73 5.05
C LYS A 534 -22.27 -4.35 5.02
N ALA A 535 -21.00 -4.28 4.68
CA ALA A 535 -20.23 -3.04 4.64
C ALA A 535 -20.56 -2.17 3.42
N VAL A 536 -21.12 -2.77 2.38
CA VAL A 536 -21.50 -2.10 1.12
C VAL A 536 -22.97 -1.61 1.15
N LEU A 537 -23.74 -1.93 2.21
CA LEU A 537 -25.09 -1.39 2.38
C LEU A 537 -25.03 0.07 2.89
N PRO A 538 -25.81 1.00 2.31
CA PRO A 538 -25.92 2.38 2.80
C PRO A 538 -26.29 2.43 4.30
N ASP A 539 -25.78 3.43 5.01
CA ASP A 539 -25.98 3.58 6.48
C ASP A 539 -27.46 3.69 6.92
N ASP A 540 -28.34 4.03 6.02
CA ASP A 540 -29.79 4.14 6.24
C ASP A 540 -30.46 2.79 6.56
N VAL A 541 -29.84 1.67 6.19
CA VAL A 541 -30.35 0.31 6.50
C VAL A 541 -29.92 -0.18 7.89
N LYS A 542 -28.90 0.46 8.50
CA LYS A 542 -28.40 0.11 9.85
C LYS A 542 -29.32 0.59 11.00
N LEU A 543 -30.21 1.52 10.75
CA LEU A 543 -31.03 2.15 11.81
C LEU A 543 -32.33 1.40 12.18
N GLU A 544 -32.79 0.41 11.39
CA GLU A 544 -34.05 -0.29 11.71
C GLU A 544 -33.91 -1.55 12.58
N THR A 545 -32.69 -2.03 12.86
CA THR A 545 -32.49 -3.29 13.62
C THR A 545 -32.24 -3.11 15.11
N GLU A 546 -32.01 -1.89 15.61
CA GLU A 546 -31.74 -1.65 17.05
C GLU A 546 -32.96 -1.30 17.92
N ASN A 547 -34.16 -1.14 17.35
CA ASN A 547 -35.34 -0.68 18.11
C ASN A 547 -36.48 -1.72 18.23
N LYS A 548 -36.17 -3.02 18.37
CA LYS A 548 -37.17 -4.02 18.81
C LYS A 548 -36.56 -4.98 19.81
N ARG A 549 -36.51 -4.59 21.07
CA ARG A 549 -36.59 -5.50 22.22
C ARG A 549 -37.63 -4.99 23.21
N PRO A 550 -38.43 -5.91 23.76
CA PRO A 550 -39.60 -5.60 24.60
C PRO A 550 -39.21 -5.04 25.98
#